data_a2ff4b62ea8a8fbc26c3401e652059b8
#
_entry.id   a2ff4b62ea8a8fbc26c3401e652059b8
#
_cell.length_a   1.000
_cell.length_b   1.000
_cell.length_c   1.000
_cell.angle_alpha   90.00
_cell.angle_beta   90.00
_cell.angle_gamma   90.00
#
_symmetry.space_group_name_H-M   'P 1'
#
loop_
_entity.id
_entity.type
_entity.pdbx_description
1 polymer ?
#
loop_
_entity_poly.entity_id
_entity_poly.type
_entity_poly.pdbx_seq_one_letter_code
_entity_poly.pdbx_strand_id
1 'polypeptide(L)'
;MEDVAMLEKAYIPYGGYYSSPFCRWQGSLATENSITLGAATVKRWLAHKKWDPQIIDYLIFGITIHQPHGFYGSPWAAALMGCPDIPGVLISQACTTSTTCIWQASLGVETGLFNNCFCLMTDRCSNGPHAVWPNPLGPGGQVIYEDWLMDNFGKDPWAGGAMIQTAENVAKEAGITREQCDRLTLRRYEQYLDSLADDRAFQKRYMFPVEIAVSKKKTIMVEEDEGIIESTAEGLAGLKPVIPDGVHSFGAQTHPADGNCGVAVTTREKARELSADPNIEIQVISYGYARAKKAYMAAAVYPAVQMALDGAGIGVGDVKAIKTHNPFAVNDIYLAQKLNIDADGINDYGCSMVYGHPQAPTAGRSIIEGIELVAMGGGGYLLWGGCAAGDTAAGLVLKIG
;
A
#
# COMPACT_ATOMS: atom_id res chain seq x y z
N MET A 1 -3.34 -27.20 7.55
CA MET A 1 -2.20 -26.26 7.56
C MET A 1 -1.74 -26.22 9.00
N GLU A 2 -0.45 -26.39 9.25
CA GLU A 2 0.09 -26.19 10.59
C GLU A 2 -0.20 -24.74 11.01
N ASP A 3 -0.45 -24.53 12.31
CA ASP A 3 -0.85 -23.23 12.85
C ASP A 3 0.16 -22.15 12.44
N VAL A 4 -0.31 -21.09 11.79
CA VAL A 4 0.52 -19.91 11.53
C VAL A 4 0.82 -19.30 12.89
N ALA A 5 2.11 -19.26 13.26
CA ALA A 5 2.50 -18.76 14.58
C ALA A 5 2.15 -17.27 14.71
N MET A 6 1.48 -16.93 15.80
CA MET A 6 1.25 -15.56 16.23
C MET A 6 2.58 -14.93 16.65
N LEU A 7 2.85 -13.68 16.22
CA LEU A 7 4.03 -12.94 16.68
C LEU A 7 3.79 -12.31 18.06
N GLU A 8 4.82 -12.26 18.88
CA GLU A 8 4.74 -11.76 20.24
C GLU A 8 5.57 -10.51 20.50
N LYS A 9 6.68 -10.32 19.73
CA LYS A 9 7.71 -9.33 20.02
C LYS A 9 7.72 -8.13 19.07
N ALA A 10 7.01 -8.19 17.95
CA ALA A 10 7.05 -7.17 16.93
C ALA A 10 5.98 -6.10 17.16
N TYR A 11 6.41 -4.86 17.34
CA TYR A 11 5.55 -3.70 17.62
C TYR A 11 5.88 -2.54 16.70
N ILE A 12 4.87 -1.69 16.47
CA ILE A 12 4.99 -0.41 15.77
C ILE A 12 4.80 0.70 16.81
N PRO A 13 5.74 1.64 16.98
CA PRO A 13 5.51 2.79 17.85
C PRO A 13 4.29 3.59 17.37
N TYR A 14 3.37 3.97 18.25
CA TYR A 14 2.26 4.83 17.83
C TYR A 14 2.79 6.18 17.32
N GLY A 15 2.41 6.56 16.10
CA GLY A 15 3.01 7.68 15.40
C GLY A 15 4.44 7.43 14.89
N GLY A 16 4.96 6.19 14.97
CA GLY A 16 6.23 5.74 14.38
C GLY A 16 6.12 5.40 12.88
N TYR A 17 5.28 6.14 12.19
CA TYR A 17 4.96 5.96 10.76
C TYR A 17 4.56 7.28 10.13
N TYR A 18 4.55 7.29 8.80
CA TYR A 18 3.97 8.37 8.00
C TYR A 18 3.56 7.86 6.62
N SER A 19 2.65 8.57 5.96
CA SER A 19 2.46 8.52 4.51
C SER A 19 2.68 9.91 3.93
N SER A 20 3.33 10.00 2.79
CA SER A 20 3.27 11.22 1.99
C SER A 20 1.85 11.39 1.43
N PRO A 21 1.47 12.59 0.96
CA PRO A 21 0.42 12.72 -0.03
C PRO A 21 0.70 11.79 -1.21
N PHE A 22 -0.35 11.24 -1.83
CA PHE A 22 -0.24 10.56 -3.12
C PHE A 22 -0.53 11.53 -4.23
N CYS A 23 0.39 11.65 -5.16
CA CYS A 23 0.29 12.59 -6.27
C CYS A 23 -0.15 11.85 -7.52
N ARG A 24 -1.03 12.47 -8.29
CA ARG A 24 -1.56 11.91 -9.53
C ARG A 24 -0.47 11.59 -10.54
N TRP A 25 -0.79 10.72 -11.48
CA TRP A 25 0.01 10.51 -12.68
C TRP A 25 0.37 11.85 -13.34
N GLN A 26 1.67 12.04 -13.62
CA GLN A 26 2.24 13.28 -14.16
C GLN A 26 1.94 14.53 -13.29
N GLY A 27 1.76 14.33 -11.98
CA GLY A 27 1.60 15.38 -10.98
C GLY A 27 2.93 15.90 -10.42
N SER A 28 2.88 16.44 -9.22
CA SER A 28 4.00 17.13 -8.58
C SER A 28 5.25 16.28 -8.39
N LEU A 29 5.12 14.96 -8.25
CA LEU A 29 6.27 14.05 -8.03
C LEU A 29 6.80 13.40 -9.32
N ALA A 30 6.24 13.70 -10.47
CA ALA A 30 6.47 12.98 -11.72
C ALA A 30 7.94 12.95 -12.19
N THR A 31 8.74 13.95 -11.84
CA THR A 31 10.15 14.07 -12.25
C THR A 31 11.15 13.68 -11.17
N GLU A 32 10.67 13.34 -9.98
CA GLU A 32 11.53 13.00 -8.86
C GLU A 32 12.07 11.57 -8.97
N ASN A 33 13.29 11.33 -8.49
CA ASN A 33 13.74 9.97 -8.22
C ASN A 33 13.11 9.50 -6.90
N SER A 34 12.27 8.48 -6.93
CA SER A 34 11.51 8.06 -5.75
C SER A 34 12.38 7.60 -4.59
N ILE A 35 13.58 7.07 -4.86
CA ILE A 35 14.54 6.64 -3.82
C ILE A 35 15.06 7.84 -3.04
N THR A 36 15.56 8.84 -3.76
CA THR A 36 16.14 10.05 -3.13
C THR A 36 15.06 10.87 -2.44
N LEU A 37 13.88 10.97 -3.05
CA LEU A 37 12.73 11.68 -2.48
C LEU A 37 12.24 11.01 -1.19
N GLY A 38 12.03 9.69 -1.23
CA GLY A 38 11.62 8.91 -0.07
C GLY A 38 12.62 9.02 1.07
N ALA A 39 13.91 8.86 0.79
CA ALA A 39 14.96 9.00 1.79
C ALA A 39 15.05 10.42 2.40
N ALA A 40 14.92 11.48 1.56
CA ALA A 40 14.85 12.84 2.03
C ALA A 40 13.62 13.11 2.91
N THR A 41 12.48 12.53 2.54
CA THR A 41 11.24 12.62 3.34
C THR A 41 11.43 11.95 4.70
N VAL A 42 12.00 10.74 4.76
CA VAL A 42 12.32 10.06 6.04
C VAL A 42 13.27 10.89 6.89
N LYS A 43 14.34 11.43 6.29
CA LYS A 43 15.30 12.27 7.04
C LYS A 43 14.63 13.47 7.70
N ARG A 44 13.74 14.15 6.98
CA ARG A 44 12.95 15.27 7.54
C ARG A 44 11.96 14.79 8.60
N TRP A 45 11.31 13.64 8.36
CA TRP A 45 10.37 13.06 9.30
C TRP A 45 11.05 12.62 10.60
N LEU A 46 12.23 11.97 10.55
CA LEU A 46 13.02 11.62 11.74
C LEU A 46 13.39 12.88 12.54
N ALA A 47 13.83 13.95 11.86
CA ALA A 47 14.11 15.22 12.52
C ALA A 47 12.85 15.83 13.17
N HIS A 48 11.69 15.77 12.51
CA HIS A 48 10.42 16.22 13.07
C HIS A 48 10.02 15.42 14.32
N LYS A 49 10.22 14.10 14.30
CA LYS A 49 10.01 13.22 15.46
C LYS A 49 11.07 13.38 16.54
N LYS A 50 12.15 14.09 16.27
CA LYS A 50 13.35 14.16 17.12
C LYS A 50 13.97 12.78 17.40
N TRP A 51 13.87 11.89 16.44
CA TRP A 51 14.51 10.59 16.49
C TRP A 51 15.91 10.68 15.90
N ASP A 52 16.90 10.17 16.65
CA ASP A 52 18.25 10.00 16.14
C ASP A 52 18.23 8.89 15.06
N PRO A 53 18.68 9.16 13.81
CA PRO A 53 18.78 8.12 12.78
C PRO A 53 19.55 6.87 13.24
N GLN A 54 20.50 7.00 14.17
CA GLN A 54 21.31 5.89 14.69
C GLN A 54 20.52 4.86 15.50
N ILE A 55 19.27 5.14 15.88
CA ILE A 55 18.42 4.14 16.52
C ILE A 55 18.00 3.03 15.56
N ILE A 56 18.02 3.29 14.25
CA ILE A 56 17.65 2.30 13.23
C ILE A 56 18.85 1.39 13.00
N ASP A 57 18.66 0.09 13.08
CA ASP A 57 19.70 -0.92 12.88
C ASP A 57 19.55 -1.72 11.58
N TYR A 58 18.39 -1.62 10.91
CA TYR A 58 18.12 -2.29 9.63
C TYR A 58 17.12 -1.51 8.77
N LEU A 59 17.32 -1.52 7.44
CA LEU A 59 16.37 -0.94 6.49
C LEU A 59 15.74 -2.02 5.61
N ILE A 60 14.41 -2.13 5.63
CA ILE A 60 13.67 -2.83 4.60
C ILE A 60 13.12 -1.80 3.62
N PHE A 61 13.59 -1.89 2.38
CA PHE A 61 13.27 -0.93 1.34
C PHE A 61 12.32 -1.56 0.31
N GLY A 62 11.08 -1.05 0.26
CA GLY A 62 10.03 -1.50 -0.65
C GLY A 62 9.96 -0.63 -1.90
N ILE A 63 10.15 -1.22 -3.07
CA ILE A 63 10.06 -0.53 -4.36
C ILE A 63 9.65 -1.52 -5.45
N THR A 64 8.77 -1.11 -6.36
CA THR A 64 8.33 -1.94 -7.50
C THR A 64 8.67 -1.31 -8.84
N ILE A 65 8.79 0.00 -8.88
CA ILE A 65 9.10 0.77 -10.09
C ILE A 65 10.57 1.19 -10.06
N HIS A 66 11.39 0.54 -10.85
CA HIS A 66 12.82 0.81 -10.89
C HIS A 66 13.14 2.29 -11.14
N GLN A 67 14.16 2.77 -10.47
CA GLN A 67 14.68 4.13 -10.60
C GLN A 67 16.16 4.10 -11.02
N PRO A 68 16.67 5.17 -11.65
CA PRO A 68 18.12 5.30 -11.86
C PRO A 68 18.88 5.06 -10.56
N HIS A 69 19.94 4.25 -10.64
CA HIS A 69 20.78 3.80 -9.50
C HIS A 69 20.07 2.89 -8.49
N GLY A 70 18.86 2.40 -8.79
CA GLY A 70 18.08 1.52 -7.92
C GLY A 70 18.74 0.16 -7.61
N PHE A 71 19.79 -0.22 -8.35
CA PHE A 71 20.60 -1.40 -8.03
C PHE A 71 21.18 -1.35 -6.60
N TYR A 72 21.53 -0.16 -6.12
CA TYR A 72 22.02 0.07 -4.75
C TYR A 72 20.89 0.36 -3.74
N GLY A 73 19.65 0.31 -4.15
CA GLY A 73 18.38 0.68 -3.48
C GLY A 73 18.47 0.89 -1.97
N SER A 74 18.48 -0.20 -1.20
CA SER A 74 18.41 -0.13 0.26
C SER A 74 19.62 0.58 0.92
N PRO A 75 20.90 0.20 0.69
CA PRO A 75 22.03 0.88 1.33
C PRO A 75 22.16 2.35 0.91
N TRP A 76 21.79 2.69 -0.33
CA TRP A 76 21.78 4.07 -0.78
C TRP A 76 20.70 4.90 -0.08
N ALA A 77 19.47 4.37 0.01
CA ALA A 77 18.39 5.01 0.75
C ALA A 77 18.78 5.20 2.23
N ALA A 78 19.33 4.17 2.88
CA ALA A 78 19.80 4.23 4.26
C ALA A 78 20.81 5.35 4.49
N ALA A 79 21.84 5.46 3.65
CA ALA A 79 22.83 6.53 3.74
C ALA A 79 22.21 7.93 3.59
N LEU A 80 21.27 8.11 2.64
CA LEU A 80 20.57 9.37 2.42
C LEU A 80 19.63 9.75 3.58
N MET A 81 19.05 8.76 4.26
CA MET A 81 18.25 8.97 5.46
C MET A 81 19.07 9.45 6.67
N GLY A 82 20.37 9.26 6.64
CA GLY A 82 21.26 9.55 7.77
C GLY A 82 21.72 8.32 8.54
N CYS A 83 21.55 7.12 7.98
CA CYS A 83 21.94 5.82 8.55
C CYS A 83 22.98 5.12 7.64
N PRO A 84 24.18 5.68 7.43
CA PRO A 84 25.12 5.18 6.41
C PRO A 84 25.71 3.80 6.74
N ASP A 85 25.65 3.38 8.00
CA ASP A 85 26.34 2.18 8.49
C ASP A 85 25.39 0.98 8.64
N ILE A 86 24.08 1.13 8.37
CA ILE A 86 23.13 0.03 8.54
C ILE A 86 23.02 -0.81 7.27
N PRO A 87 22.85 -2.14 7.41
CA PRO A 87 22.49 -3.02 6.31
C PRO A 87 21.01 -2.88 5.95
N GLY A 88 20.64 -3.48 4.82
CA GLY A 88 19.25 -3.52 4.43
C GLY A 88 19.00 -4.37 3.18
N VAL A 89 17.74 -4.61 2.92
CA VAL A 89 17.26 -5.42 1.79
C VAL A 89 16.22 -4.66 0.98
N LEU A 90 16.18 -4.93 -0.32
CA LEU A 90 15.14 -4.45 -1.22
C LEU A 90 14.08 -5.53 -1.42
N ILE A 91 12.81 -5.17 -1.23
CA ILE A 91 11.66 -6.07 -1.41
C ILE A 91 10.71 -5.50 -2.46
N SER A 92 10.21 -6.39 -3.32
CA SER A 92 9.16 -6.09 -4.29
C SER A 92 8.13 -7.23 -4.29
N GLN A 93 6.87 -6.88 -4.03
CA GLN A 93 5.71 -7.77 -4.16
C GLN A 93 4.51 -7.00 -4.75
N ALA A 94 4.78 -6.24 -5.81
CA ALA A 94 3.76 -5.41 -6.47
C ALA A 94 2.92 -4.62 -5.43
N CYS A 95 1.60 -4.65 -5.52
CA CYS A 95 0.69 -3.84 -4.70
C CYS A 95 0.72 -4.17 -3.19
N THR A 96 1.23 -5.33 -2.76
CA THR A 96 1.33 -5.74 -1.35
C THR A 96 2.75 -5.57 -0.76
N THR A 97 3.63 -4.87 -1.46
CA THR A 97 5.03 -4.67 -1.02
C THR A 97 5.13 -4.15 0.41
N SER A 98 4.36 -3.13 0.79
CA SER A 98 4.41 -2.59 2.16
C SER A 98 4.05 -3.62 3.22
N THR A 99 3.02 -4.43 2.97
CA THR A 99 2.58 -5.47 3.92
C THR A 99 3.68 -6.50 4.13
N THR A 100 4.36 -6.89 3.04
CA THR A 100 5.48 -7.81 3.08
C THR A 100 6.70 -7.19 3.78
N CYS A 101 6.98 -5.89 3.55
CA CYS A 101 8.04 -5.18 4.28
C CYS A 101 7.80 -5.19 5.80
N ILE A 102 6.58 -4.83 6.22
CA ILE A 102 6.19 -4.83 7.65
C ILE A 102 6.30 -6.24 8.23
N TRP A 103 5.83 -7.25 7.51
CA TRP A 103 5.92 -8.63 7.95
C TRP A 103 7.37 -9.13 8.09
N GLN A 104 8.23 -8.87 7.08
CA GLN A 104 9.64 -9.24 7.14
C GLN A 104 10.38 -8.51 8.28
N ALA A 105 10.06 -7.23 8.51
CA ALA A 105 10.57 -6.49 9.65
C ALA A 105 10.14 -7.14 10.97
N SER A 106 8.86 -7.55 11.05
CA SER A 106 8.31 -8.21 12.24
C SER A 106 8.99 -9.54 12.52
N LEU A 107 9.25 -10.36 11.49
CA LEU A 107 9.99 -11.63 11.63
C LEU A 107 11.42 -11.38 12.11
N GLY A 108 12.09 -10.35 11.63
CA GLY A 108 13.44 -10.02 12.06
C GLY A 108 13.49 -9.58 13.53
N VAL A 109 12.52 -8.80 13.99
CA VAL A 109 12.38 -8.43 15.42
C VAL A 109 12.02 -9.67 16.27
N GLU A 110 11.07 -10.50 15.80
CA GLU A 110 10.64 -11.70 16.50
C GLU A 110 11.79 -12.68 16.75
N THR A 111 12.67 -12.83 15.76
CA THR A 111 13.84 -13.73 15.82
C THR A 111 15.08 -13.11 16.44
N GLY A 112 15.05 -11.78 16.74
CA GLY A 112 16.20 -11.05 17.27
C GLY A 112 17.33 -10.82 16.26
N LEU A 113 17.03 -10.89 14.95
CA LEU A 113 18.00 -10.56 13.89
C LEU A 113 18.36 -9.06 13.93
N PHE A 114 17.39 -8.22 14.24
CA PHE A 114 17.53 -6.78 14.49
C PHE A 114 16.46 -6.34 15.50
N ASN A 115 16.66 -5.18 16.12
CA ASN A 115 15.75 -4.68 17.15
C ASN A 115 14.90 -3.51 16.70
N ASN A 116 15.36 -2.74 15.71
CA ASN A 116 14.71 -1.50 15.30
C ASN A 116 14.82 -1.32 13.77
N CYS A 117 13.89 -1.91 13.07
CA CYS A 117 13.83 -1.86 11.61
C CYS A 117 12.99 -0.69 11.15
N PHE A 118 13.44 0.01 10.10
CA PHE A 118 12.61 0.96 9.39
C PHE A 118 12.23 0.40 8.02
N CYS A 119 10.93 0.41 7.72
CA CYS A 119 10.40 0.07 6.41
C CYS A 119 10.17 1.38 5.64
N LEU A 120 10.93 1.64 4.59
CA LEU A 120 10.67 2.73 3.64
C LEU A 120 10.10 2.13 2.37
N MET A 121 8.89 2.53 1.99
CA MET A 121 8.24 2.13 0.74
C MET A 121 8.05 3.35 -0.14
N THR A 122 8.47 3.26 -1.40
CA THR A 122 8.42 4.39 -2.33
C THR A 122 8.27 3.92 -3.76
N ASP A 123 7.40 4.56 -4.51
CA ASP A 123 7.31 4.36 -5.96
C ASP A 123 6.90 5.65 -6.66
N ARG A 124 7.35 5.79 -7.90
CA ARG A 124 6.90 6.76 -8.86
C ARG A 124 6.42 6.02 -10.11
N CYS A 125 5.11 5.97 -10.30
CA CYS A 125 4.49 5.40 -11.49
C CYS A 125 4.68 6.33 -12.71
N SER A 126 4.62 7.64 -12.49
CA SER A 126 4.87 8.65 -13.52
C SER A 126 6.27 8.48 -14.12
N ASN A 127 6.36 8.53 -15.44
CA ASN A 127 7.65 8.40 -16.12
C ASN A 127 8.45 7.17 -15.64
N GLY A 128 7.76 6.03 -15.53
CA GLY A 128 8.36 4.74 -15.19
C GLY A 128 9.45 4.35 -16.21
N PRO A 129 10.30 3.37 -15.86
CA PRO A 129 11.40 2.99 -16.74
C PRO A 129 10.89 2.33 -18.02
N HIS A 130 11.60 2.60 -19.11
CA HIS A 130 11.49 1.85 -20.35
C HIS A 130 12.73 0.98 -20.50
N ALA A 131 12.56 -0.33 -20.57
CA ALA A 131 13.64 -1.28 -20.72
C ALA A 131 13.85 -1.64 -22.20
N VAL A 132 15.10 -1.82 -22.58
CA VAL A 132 15.50 -2.35 -23.88
C VAL A 132 16.29 -3.62 -23.62
N TRP A 133 15.70 -4.76 -23.96
CA TRP A 133 16.28 -6.08 -23.75
C TRP A 133 16.95 -6.59 -25.03
N PRO A 134 18.18 -7.14 -24.95
CA PRO A 134 18.74 -7.87 -26.08
C PRO A 134 17.85 -9.04 -26.49
N ASN A 135 17.67 -9.23 -27.79
CA ASN A 135 16.97 -10.39 -28.33
C ASN A 135 17.94 -11.25 -29.17
N PRO A 136 18.74 -12.11 -28.53
CA PRO A 136 19.77 -12.89 -29.25
C PRO A 136 19.20 -13.89 -30.25
N LEU A 137 17.93 -14.23 -30.14
CA LEU A 137 17.22 -15.13 -31.06
C LEU A 137 16.43 -14.38 -32.13
N GLY A 138 16.38 -13.06 -32.06
CA GLY A 138 15.70 -12.22 -33.03
C GLY A 138 16.56 -11.97 -34.29
N PRO A 139 15.95 -11.90 -35.48
CA PRO A 139 16.67 -11.58 -36.71
C PRO A 139 17.19 -10.14 -36.69
N GLY A 140 18.39 -9.92 -37.25
CA GLY A 140 18.91 -8.56 -37.47
C GLY A 140 19.25 -7.74 -36.26
N GLY A 141 19.48 -8.36 -35.09
CA GLY A 141 19.84 -7.64 -33.87
C GLY A 141 18.70 -6.83 -33.26
N GLN A 142 17.46 -7.21 -33.51
CA GLN A 142 16.30 -6.58 -32.91
C GLN A 142 16.36 -6.61 -31.38
N VAL A 143 15.72 -5.63 -30.76
CA VAL A 143 15.58 -5.54 -29.31
C VAL A 143 14.12 -5.76 -28.92
N ILE A 144 13.90 -6.20 -27.69
CA ILE A 144 12.59 -6.19 -27.05
C ILE A 144 12.50 -4.91 -26.23
N TYR A 145 11.49 -4.12 -26.51
CA TYR A 145 11.16 -2.91 -25.76
C TYR A 145 10.05 -3.20 -24.74
N GLU A 146 10.17 -2.68 -23.55
CA GLU A 146 9.19 -2.83 -22.49
C GLU A 146 8.94 -1.50 -21.79
N ASP A 147 7.68 -1.05 -21.74
CA ASP A 147 7.22 -0.08 -20.76
C ASP A 147 6.97 -0.83 -19.45
N TRP A 148 7.84 -0.64 -18.46
CA TRP A 148 7.81 -1.39 -17.20
C TRP A 148 6.47 -1.39 -16.50
N LEU A 149 5.70 -0.31 -16.58
CA LEU A 149 4.43 -0.18 -15.89
C LEU A 149 3.26 -0.61 -16.78
N MET A 150 3.15 0.01 -17.96
CA MET A 150 1.95 -0.13 -18.80
C MET A 150 1.85 -1.49 -19.46
N ASP A 151 2.99 -2.07 -19.89
CA ASP A 151 2.97 -3.41 -20.47
C ASP A 151 2.60 -4.46 -19.42
N ASN A 152 3.07 -4.32 -18.17
CA ASN A 152 2.75 -5.24 -17.08
C ASN A 152 1.30 -5.07 -16.56
N PHE A 153 0.71 -3.89 -16.64
CA PHE A 153 -0.73 -3.71 -16.39
C PHE A 153 -1.58 -4.25 -17.53
N GLY A 154 -1.07 -4.12 -18.76
CA GLY A 154 -1.75 -4.58 -19.97
C GLY A 154 -1.74 -6.09 -20.16
N LYS A 155 -0.72 -6.80 -19.63
CA LYS A 155 -0.56 -8.24 -19.86
C LYS A 155 0.23 -8.91 -18.74
N ASP A 156 -0.47 -9.63 -17.89
CA ASP A 156 0.17 -10.58 -16.97
C ASP A 156 0.84 -11.71 -17.80
N PRO A 157 2.14 -11.97 -17.62
CA PRO A 157 2.87 -12.97 -18.41
C PRO A 157 2.38 -14.40 -18.17
N TRP A 158 1.80 -14.69 -17.01
CA TRP A 158 1.21 -15.97 -16.67
C TRP A 158 -0.25 -16.08 -17.08
N ALA A 159 -1.07 -15.07 -16.71
CA ALA A 159 -2.49 -15.05 -17.00
C ALA A 159 -2.79 -14.74 -18.48
N GLY A 160 -1.94 -13.96 -19.13
CA GLY A 160 -2.05 -13.60 -20.55
C GLY A 160 -3.02 -12.47 -20.83
N GLY A 161 -3.66 -11.90 -19.81
CA GLY A 161 -4.63 -10.80 -19.89
C GLY A 161 -4.23 -9.58 -19.07
N ALA A 162 -4.94 -8.46 -19.28
CA ALA A 162 -4.78 -7.24 -18.51
C ALA A 162 -5.31 -7.40 -17.09
N MET A 163 -4.84 -6.53 -16.17
CA MET A 163 -5.30 -6.52 -14.76
C MET A 163 -6.83 -6.37 -14.66
N ILE A 164 -7.44 -5.52 -15.48
CA ILE A 164 -8.90 -5.36 -15.52
C ILE A 164 -9.63 -6.67 -15.86
N GLN A 165 -9.07 -7.52 -16.70
CA GLN A 165 -9.67 -8.81 -17.06
C GLN A 165 -9.78 -9.73 -15.83
N THR A 166 -8.83 -9.67 -14.90
CA THR A 166 -8.89 -10.44 -13.65
C THR A 166 -10.05 -10.01 -12.76
N ALA A 167 -10.35 -8.71 -12.73
CA ALA A 167 -11.49 -8.14 -12.00
C ALA A 167 -12.82 -8.57 -12.61
N GLU A 168 -12.95 -8.49 -13.93
CA GLU A 168 -14.15 -8.90 -14.65
C GLU A 168 -14.43 -10.41 -14.51
N ASN A 169 -13.40 -11.24 -14.50
CA ASN A 169 -13.56 -12.67 -14.27
C ASN A 169 -14.15 -12.96 -12.88
N VAL A 170 -13.67 -12.27 -11.83
CA VAL A 170 -14.21 -12.41 -10.47
C VAL A 170 -15.63 -11.85 -10.39
N ALA A 171 -15.89 -10.69 -10.98
CA ALA A 171 -17.23 -10.10 -11.00
C ALA A 171 -18.26 -11.04 -11.65
N LYS A 172 -17.92 -11.63 -12.78
CA LYS A 172 -18.76 -12.59 -13.48
C LYS A 172 -19.03 -13.84 -12.65
N GLU A 173 -17.99 -14.41 -12.02
CA GLU A 173 -18.15 -15.63 -11.20
C GLU A 173 -18.97 -15.37 -9.93
N ALA A 174 -18.80 -14.20 -9.32
CA ALA A 174 -19.49 -13.81 -8.09
C ALA A 174 -20.86 -13.15 -8.31
N GLY A 175 -21.28 -12.94 -9.57
CA GLY A 175 -22.54 -12.27 -9.90
C GLY A 175 -22.59 -10.80 -9.50
N ILE A 176 -21.43 -10.12 -9.49
CA ILE A 176 -21.32 -8.70 -9.14
C ILE A 176 -21.71 -7.85 -10.35
N THR A 177 -22.60 -6.86 -10.12
CA THR A 177 -23.15 -6.02 -11.20
C THR A 177 -22.44 -4.68 -11.29
N ARG A 178 -22.68 -3.98 -12.39
CA ARG A 178 -22.21 -2.62 -12.62
C ARG A 178 -22.73 -1.65 -11.53
N GLU A 179 -23.99 -1.74 -11.20
CA GLU A 179 -24.62 -0.87 -10.20
C GLU A 179 -23.99 -1.05 -8.81
N GLN A 180 -23.60 -2.28 -8.47
CA GLN A 180 -22.89 -2.54 -7.22
C GLN A 180 -21.48 -1.90 -7.24
N CYS A 181 -20.76 -1.97 -8.37
CA CYS A 181 -19.47 -1.33 -8.51
C CYS A 181 -19.57 0.20 -8.42
N ASP A 182 -20.53 0.81 -9.13
CA ASP A 182 -20.74 2.25 -9.12
C ASP A 182 -21.18 2.75 -7.72
N ARG A 183 -22.09 2.05 -7.04
CA ARG A 183 -22.51 2.37 -5.66
C ARG A 183 -21.32 2.33 -4.70
N LEU A 184 -20.51 1.27 -4.78
CA LEU A 184 -19.33 1.17 -3.92
C LEU A 184 -18.32 2.27 -4.22
N THR A 185 -18.10 2.61 -5.49
CA THR A 185 -17.21 3.70 -5.89
C THR A 185 -17.64 5.02 -5.25
N LEU A 186 -18.94 5.35 -5.33
CA LEU A 186 -19.49 6.54 -4.68
C LEU A 186 -19.25 6.52 -3.16
N ARG A 187 -19.52 5.38 -2.51
CA ARG A 187 -19.28 5.21 -1.07
C ARG A 187 -17.81 5.42 -0.70
N ARG A 188 -16.86 4.92 -1.49
CA ARG A 188 -15.42 5.15 -1.26
C ARG A 188 -15.02 6.61 -1.38
N TYR A 189 -15.62 7.33 -2.33
CA TYR A 189 -15.42 8.76 -2.45
C TYR A 189 -15.95 9.53 -1.24
N GLU A 190 -17.16 9.21 -0.76
CA GLU A 190 -17.74 9.79 0.46
C GLU A 190 -16.83 9.55 1.68
N GLN A 191 -16.35 8.33 1.87
CA GLN A 191 -15.41 7.99 2.95
C GLN A 191 -14.09 8.78 2.85
N TYR A 192 -13.61 9.06 1.64
CA TYR A 192 -12.45 9.94 1.48
C TYR A 192 -12.78 11.38 1.89
N LEU A 193 -13.95 11.91 1.55
CA LEU A 193 -14.37 13.25 2.00
C LEU A 193 -14.44 13.34 3.53
N ASP A 194 -14.83 12.28 4.23
CA ASP A 194 -14.76 12.23 5.70
C ASP A 194 -13.34 12.45 6.22
N SER A 195 -12.31 12.02 5.50
CA SER A 195 -10.90 12.25 5.87
C SER A 195 -10.46 13.71 5.76
N LEU A 196 -11.21 14.51 4.98
CA LEU A 196 -10.94 15.93 4.80
C LEU A 196 -11.69 16.81 5.80
N ALA A 197 -12.60 16.25 6.60
CA ALA A 197 -13.34 16.98 7.62
C ALA A 197 -12.40 17.66 8.64
N ASP A 198 -12.87 18.74 9.25
CA ASP A 198 -12.16 19.47 10.28
C ASP A 198 -10.73 19.88 9.88
N ASP A 199 -10.61 20.46 8.69
CA ASP A 199 -9.32 20.85 8.11
C ASP A 199 -8.35 19.68 8.00
N ARG A 200 -8.83 18.54 7.49
CA ARG A 200 -8.05 17.32 7.30
C ARG A 200 -7.51 16.72 8.61
N ALA A 201 -8.27 16.84 9.69
CA ALA A 201 -7.82 16.41 11.03
C ALA A 201 -7.38 14.94 11.04
N PHE A 202 -8.07 14.05 10.32
CA PHE A 202 -7.67 12.65 10.21
C PHE A 202 -6.35 12.48 9.46
N GLN A 203 -6.22 13.09 8.29
CA GLN A 203 -5.00 12.97 7.47
C GLN A 203 -3.77 13.57 8.17
N LYS A 204 -3.92 14.68 8.92
CA LYS A 204 -2.85 15.32 9.68
C LYS A 204 -2.26 14.46 10.78
N ARG A 205 -2.92 13.36 11.18
CA ARG A 205 -2.38 12.42 12.16
C ARG A 205 -1.19 11.62 11.62
N TYR A 206 -1.14 11.38 10.29
CA TYR A 206 -0.15 10.52 9.68
C TYR A 206 0.49 11.07 8.40
N MET A 207 -0.17 12.02 7.72
CA MET A 207 0.35 12.55 6.47
C MET A 207 1.51 13.50 6.72
N PHE A 208 2.64 13.24 6.08
CA PHE A 208 3.83 14.07 6.20
C PHE A 208 4.18 14.71 4.85
N PRO A 209 4.35 16.03 4.81
CA PRO A 209 4.57 16.75 3.56
C PRO A 209 5.87 16.36 2.86
N VAL A 210 5.85 16.38 1.54
CA VAL A 210 7.02 16.14 0.70
C VAL A 210 7.57 17.48 0.21
N GLU A 211 8.88 17.66 0.33
CA GLU A 211 9.57 18.82 -0.20
C GLU A 211 10.19 18.50 -1.55
N ILE A 212 9.88 19.27 -2.58
CA ILE A 212 10.44 19.12 -3.91
C ILE A 212 11.09 20.40 -4.41
N ALA A 213 12.21 20.25 -5.11
CA ALA A 213 12.93 21.38 -5.71
C ALA A 213 12.42 21.62 -7.13
N VAL A 214 11.58 22.64 -7.32
CA VAL A 214 11.09 23.02 -8.65
C VAL A 214 12.14 23.83 -9.45
N SER A 215 13.16 24.36 -8.78
CA SER A 215 14.34 24.99 -9.39
C SER A 215 15.48 25.09 -8.38
N LYS A 216 16.68 25.53 -8.82
CA LYS A 216 17.84 25.75 -7.92
C LYS A 216 17.57 26.73 -6.76
N LYS A 217 16.51 27.56 -6.85
CA LYS A 217 16.20 28.61 -5.86
C LYS A 217 14.80 28.49 -5.26
N LYS A 218 14.02 27.49 -5.66
CA LYS A 218 12.64 27.36 -5.21
C LYS A 218 12.31 25.93 -4.88
N THR A 219 11.89 25.72 -3.65
CA THR A 219 11.25 24.49 -3.18
C THR A 219 9.75 24.74 -2.96
N ILE A 220 8.96 23.71 -3.08
CA ILE A 220 7.54 23.70 -2.69
C ILE A 220 7.30 22.52 -1.76
N MET A 221 6.28 22.65 -0.92
CA MET A 221 5.77 21.59 -0.08
C MET A 221 4.52 21.02 -0.73
N VAL A 222 4.47 19.70 -0.90
CA VAL A 222 3.27 18.97 -1.31
C VAL A 222 2.67 18.38 -0.02
N GLU A 223 1.50 18.89 0.34
CA GLU A 223 0.86 18.62 1.64
C GLU A 223 -0.46 17.85 1.52
N GLU A 224 -0.98 17.73 0.32
CA GLU A 224 -2.31 17.17 0.02
C GLU A 224 -2.25 16.19 -1.13
N ASP A 225 -3.18 15.23 -1.13
CA ASP A 225 -3.35 14.30 -2.24
C ASP A 225 -3.71 15.05 -3.52
N GLU A 226 -3.19 14.58 -4.65
CA GLU A 226 -3.50 15.10 -5.97
C GLU A 226 -4.29 14.10 -6.80
N GLY A 227 -5.16 14.61 -7.68
CA GLY A 227 -5.86 13.77 -8.65
C GLY A 227 -7.11 13.11 -8.11
N ILE A 228 -7.65 13.61 -7.02
CA ILE A 228 -8.95 13.18 -6.51
C ILE A 228 -10.03 13.62 -7.52
N ILE A 229 -10.78 12.66 -8.02
CA ILE A 229 -11.85 12.90 -8.99
C ILE A 229 -13.19 12.86 -8.25
N GLU A 230 -13.92 13.98 -8.33
CA GLU A 230 -15.27 14.02 -7.80
C GLU A 230 -16.14 12.94 -8.45
N SER A 231 -16.78 12.13 -7.63
CA SER A 231 -17.64 11.04 -8.07
C SER A 231 -19.09 11.34 -7.71
N THR A 232 -19.97 11.30 -8.71
CA THR A 232 -21.42 11.41 -8.53
C THR A 232 -22.12 10.21 -9.14
N ALA A 233 -23.32 9.90 -8.67
CA ALA A 233 -24.09 8.76 -9.19
C ALA A 233 -24.35 8.89 -10.69
N GLU A 234 -24.72 10.10 -11.17
CA GLU A 234 -24.97 10.39 -12.57
C GLU A 234 -23.69 10.29 -13.40
N GLY A 235 -22.56 10.80 -12.86
CA GLY A 235 -21.26 10.74 -13.51
C GLY A 235 -20.81 9.31 -13.72
N LEU A 236 -20.90 8.46 -12.69
CA LEU A 236 -20.54 7.05 -12.75
C LEU A 236 -21.42 6.27 -13.73
N ALA A 237 -22.72 6.46 -13.67
CA ALA A 237 -23.67 5.81 -14.59
C ALA A 237 -23.44 6.19 -16.07
N GLY A 238 -22.93 7.38 -16.34
CA GLY A 238 -22.57 7.85 -17.68
C GLY A 238 -21.28 7.29 -18.25
N LEU A 239 -20.41 6.68 -17.43
CA LEU A 239 -19.13 6.10 -17.90
C LEU A 239 -19.35 4.78 -18.63
N LYS A 240 -18.62 4.59 -19.72
CA LYS A 240 -18.57 3.28 -20.41
C LYS A 240 -17.74 2.27 -19.62
N PRO A 241 -18.03 0.98 -19.72
CA PRO A 241 -17.15 -0.07 -19.19
C PRO A 241 -15.78 -0.01 -19.88
N VAL A 242 -14.72 -0.37 -19.14
CA VAL A 242 -13.34 -0.37 -19.64
C VAL A 242 -13.14 -1.43 -20.74
N ILE A 243 -13.79 -2.57 -20.57
CA ILE A 243 -13.82 -3.61 -21.60
C ILE A 243 -15.27 -3.88 -22.02
N PRO A 244 -15.52 -4.33 -23.26
CA PRO A 244 -16.86 -4.63 -23.72
C PRO A 244 -17.59 -5.58 -22.76
N ASP A 245 -18.85 -5.28 -22.47
CA ASP A 245 -19.72 -6.07 -21.57
C ASP A 245 -19.18 -6.21 -20.12
N GLY A 246 -18.18 -5.42 -19.73
CA GLY A 246 -17.64 -5.40 -18.38
C GLY A 246 -18.50 -4.61 -17.40
N VAL A 247 -18.25 -4.84 -16.10
CA VAL A 247 -18.95 -4.13 -15.00
C VAL A 247 -18.13 -2.98 -14.42
N HIS A 248 -16.84 -2.88 -14.73
CA HIS A 248 -16.00 -1.80 -14.24
C HIS A 248 -15.88 -0.66 -15.27
N SER A 249 -16.16 0.55 -14.83
CA SER A 249 -15.77 1.78 -15.53
C SER A 249 -14.43 2.30 -15.02
N PHE A 250 -13.90 3.36 -15.64
CA PHE A 250 -12.72 4.06 -15.12
C PHE A 250 -12.94 4.60 -13.70
N GLY A 251 -14.17 4.93 -13.31
CA GLY A 251 -14.48 5.35 -11.93
C GLY A 251 -14.38 4.21 -10.91
N ALA A 252 -14.65 2.98 -11.31
CA ALA A 252 -14.67 1.81 -10.45
C ALA A 252 -13.31 1.09 -10.33
N GLN A 253 -12.22 1.78 -10.66
CA GLN A 253 -10.85 1.29 -10.55
C GLN A 253 -9.91 2.38 -10.03
N THR A 254 -8.81 1.95 -9.42
CA THR A 254 -7.72 2.86 -9.02
C THR A 254 -6.99 3.45 -10.22
N HIS A 255 -6.19 4.47 -9.97
CA HIS A 255 -5.31 5.07 -10.98
C HIS A 255 -3.85 5.10 -10.50
N PRO A 256 -2.86 5.07 -11.41
CA PRO A 256 -1.46 5.21 -11.04
C PRO A 256 -1.21 6.54 -10.32
N ALA A 257 -0.35 6.50 -9.31
CA ALA A 257 0.06 7.67 -8.53
C ALA A 257 1.53 7.56 -8.14
N ASP A 258 2.06 8.59 -7.50
CA ASP A 258 3.43 8.68 -6.99
C ASP A 258 3.38 8.97 -5.49
N GLY A 259 4.28 8.36 -4.71
CA GLY A 259 4.28 8.60 -3.26
C GLY A 259 5.28 7.74 -2.49
N ASN A 260 5.33 7.96 -1.18
CA ASN A 260 6.11 7.15 -0.26
C ASN A 260 5.45 7.03 1.10
N CYS A 261 5.82 6.03 1.88
CA CYS A 261 5.46 5.91 3.27
C CYS A 261 6.58 5.23 4.06
N GLY A 262 6.56 5.41 5.36
CA GLY A 262 7.51 4.80 6.28
C GLY A 262 6.84 4.24 7.52
N VAL A 263 7.35 3.09 8.02
CA VAL A 263 6.86 2.42 9.22
C VAL A 263 8.06 1.88 10.00
N ALA A 264 8.17 2.23 11.28
CA ALA A 264 9.13 1.62 12.19
C ALA A 264 8.53 0.35 12.78
N VAL A 265 9.30 -0.75 12.80
CA VAL A 265 8.94 -2.00 13.48
C VAL A 265 10.07 -2.35 14.46
N THR A 266 9.72 -2.59 15.73
CA THR A 266 10.70 -2.71 16.79
C THR A 266 10.20 -3.61 17.93
N THR A 267 11.00 -3.77 18.99
CA THR A 267 10.59 -4.45 20.21
C THR A 267 9.54 -3.63 20.99
N ARG A 268 8.80 -4.29 21.90
CA ARG A 268 7.76 -3.65 22.70
C ARG A 268 8.29 -2.48 23.51
N GLU A 269 9.42 -2.66 24.19
CA GLU A 269 10.05 -1.64 25.02
C GLU A 269 10.43 -0.41 24.20
N LYS A 270 11.06 -0.64 23.05
CA LYS A 270 11.47 0.45 22.17
C LYS A 270 10.28 1.14 21.50
N ALA A 271 9.22 0.38 21.18
CA ALA A 271 7.98 0.95 20.66
C ALA A 271 7.35 1.93 21.67
N ARG A 272 7.31 1.59 22.95
CA ARG A 272 6.83 2.49 24.01
C ARG A 272 7.69 3.74 24.15
N GLU A 273 9.01 3.59 24.13
CA GLU A 273 9.95 4.72 24.20
C GLU A 273 9.75 5.71 23.03
N LEU A 274 9.54 5.21 21.83
CA LEU A 274 9.42 6.00 20.60
C LEU A 274 8.00 6.47 20.31
N SER A 275 7.01 5.99 21.05
CA SER A 275 5.59 6.29 20.83
C SER A 275 5.25 7.75 21.12
N ALA A 276 4.36 8.32 20.31
CA ALA A 276 3.74 9.62 20.58
C ALA A 276 2.76 9.56 21.77
N ASP A 277 2.19 8.39 22.05
CA ASP A 277 1.40 8.08 23.25
C ASP A 277 1.77 6.66 23.73
N PRO A 278 2.52 6.51 24.82
CA PRO A 278 2.98 5.20 25.31
C PRO A 278 1.86 4.31 25.85
N ASN A 279 0.64 4.83 25.99
CA ASN A 279 -0.53 4.02 26.38
C ASN A 279 -1.15 3.30 25.17
N ILE A 280 -0.79 3.66 23.94
CA ILE A 280 -1.25 2.99 22.72
C ILE A 280 -0.15 2.04 22.24
N GLU A 281 -0.39 0.75 22.37
CA GLU A 281 0.49 -0.28 21.83
C GLU A 281 -0.05 -0.80 20.50
N ILE A 282 0.84 -1.02 19.53
CA ILE A 282 0.49 -1.59 18.22
C ILE A 282 1.35 -2.83 18.03
N GLN A 283 0.74 -3.99 18.14
CA GLN A 283 1.40 -5.28 17.94
C GLN A 283 1.08 -5.83 16.55
N VAL A 284 2.09 -6.31 15.84
CA VAL A 284 1.90 -7.10 14.62
C VAL A 284 1.62 -8.55 15.04
N ILE A 285 0.42 -9.06 14.71
CA ILE A 285 -0.04 -10.35 15.23
C ILE A 285 0.22 -11.48 14.23
N SER A 286 -0.29 -11.34 13.01
CA SER A 286 -0.26 -12.42 12.02
C SER A 286 -0.26 -11.89 10.60
N TYR A 287 0.15 -12.75 9.69
CA TYR A 287 0.19 -12.49 8.27
C TYR A 287 -0.38 -13.68 7.50
N GLY A 288 -1.15 -13.39 6.49
CA GLY A 288 -1.65 -14.38 5.56
C GLY A 288 -1.22 -14.06 4.13
N TYR A 289 -1.10 -15.10 3.33
CA TYR A 289 -0.80 -14.98 1.91
C TYR A 289 -1.56 -16.03 1.13
N ALA A 290 -1.89 -15.71 -0.11
CA ALA A 290 -2.57 -16.66 -0.98
C ALA A 290 -2.29 -16.36 -2.45
N ARG A 291 -2.61 -17.33 -3.28
CA ARG A 291 -2.67 -17.19 -4.72
C ARG A 291 -3.99 -17.77 -5.24
N ALA A 292 -4.70 -17.01 -6.07
CA ALA A 292 -5.91 -17.48 -6.73
C ALA A 292 -5.60 -18.29 -7.99
N LYS A 293 -6.63 -18.85 -8.59
CA LYS A 293 -6.55 -19.42 -9.94
C LYS A 293 -6.20 -18.32 -10.96
N LYS A 294 -5.62 -18.74 -12.06
CA LYS A 294 -5.14 -17.88 -13.16
C LYS A 294 -6.20 -16.84 -13.58
N ALA A 295 -5.81 -15.57 -13.60
CA ALA A 295 -6.65 -14.43 -13.96
C ALA A 295 -7.86 -14.18 -13.02
N TYR A 296 -7.67 -14.40 -11.70
CA TYR A 296 -8.68 -14.15 -10.67
C TYR A 296 -8.09 -13.40 -9.46
N MET A 297 -7.31 -12.37 -9.70
CA MET A 297 -6.51 -11.67 -8.70
C MET A 297 -7.31 -11.24 -7.46
N ALA A 298 -8.49 -10.63 -7.62
CA ALA A 298 -9.31 -10.18 -6.50
C ALA A 298 -9.76 -11.32 -5.59
N ALA A 299 -9.89 -12.55 -6.12
CA ALA A 299 -10.30 -13.70 -5.33
C ALA A 299 -9.22 -14.21 -4.37
N ALA A 300 -7.95 -13.83 -4.57
CA ALA A 300 -6.85 -14.21 -3.67
C ALA A 300 -6.93 -13.52 -2.31
N VAL A 301 -7.65 -12.38 -2.20
CA VAL A 301 -7.70 -11.59 -0.95
C VAL A 301 -8.37 -12.36 0.18
N TYR A 302 -9.49 -13.02 -0.10
CA TYR A 302 -10.23 -13.76 0.93
C TYR A 302 -9.40 -14.85 1.63
N PRO A 303 -8.78 -15.82 0.92
CA PRO A 303 -7.97 -16.83 1.61
C PRO A 303 -6.74 -16.25 2.33
N ALA A 304 -6.13 -15.16 1.83
CA ALA A 304 -5.05 -14.50 2.54
C ALA A 304 -5.53 -13.84 3.85
N VAL A 305 -6.67 -13.16 3.81
CA VAL A 305 -7.31 -12.56 4.98
C VAL A 305 -7.73 -13.63 5.98
N GLN A 306 -8.35 -14.72 5.51
CA GLN A 306 -8.74 -15.82 6.39
C GLN A 306 -7.54 -16.44 7.10
N MET A 307 -6.43 -16.67 6.36
CA MET A 307 -5.19 -17.17 6.96
C MET A 307 -4.64 -16.22 8.04
N ALA A 308 -4.73 -14.90 7.82
CA ALA A 308 -4.30 -13.93 8.83
C ALA A 308 -5.21 -13.93 10.07
N LEU A 309 -6.53 -14.04 9.90
CA LEU A 309 -7.49 -14.17 11.00
C LEU A 309 -7.27 -15.45 11.80
N ASP A 310 -7.11 -16.58 11.11
CA ASP A 310 -6.84 -17.89 11.73
C ASP A 310 -5.53 -17.86 12.53
N GLY A 311 -4.46 -17.26 11.95
CA GLY A 311 -3.18 -17.07 12.62
C GLY A 311 -3.22 -16.15 13.84
N ALA A 312 -4.19 -15.22 13.87
CA ALA A 312 -4.44 -14.36 15.04
C ALA A 312 -5.39 -15.00 16.06
N GLY A 313 -6.01 -16.13 15.73
CA GLY A 313 -7.00 -16.81 16.59
C GLY A 313 -8.29 -16.03 16.78
N ILE A 314 -8.69 -15.19 15.79
CA ILE A 314 -9.87 -14.31 15.86
C ILE A 314 -10.78 -14.52 14.63
N GLY A 315 -12.05 -14.14 14.80
CA GLY A 315 -13.00 -14.03 13.70
C GLY A 315 -13.14 -12.62 13.16
N VAL A 316 -13.76 -12.45 11.98
CA VAL A 316 -14.03 -11.13 11.42
C VAL A 316 -14.91 -10.26 12.34
N GLY A 317 -15.75 -10.86 13.19
CA GLY A 317 -16.57 -10.16 14.17
C GLY A 317 -15.79 -9.50 15.32
N ASP A 318 -14.53 -9.90 15.54
CA ASP A 318 -13.64 -9.31 16.55
C ASP A 318 -12.87 -8.09 15.99
N VAL A 319 -12.95 -7.85 14.68
CA VAL A 319 -12.21 -6.80 13.98
C VAL A 319 -12.92 -5.46 14.14
N LYS A 320 -12.17 -4.44 14.57
CA LYS A 320 -12.67 -3.08 14.75
C LYS A 320 -12.70 -2.28 13.46
N ALA A 321 -11.71 -2.50 12.60
CA ALA A 321 -11.62 -1.84 11.30
C ALA A 321 -11.04 -2.78 10.23
N ILE A 322 -11.54 -2.66 9.02
CA ILE A 322 -11.03 -3.37 7.85
C ILE A 322 -10.56 -2.34 6.83
N LYS A 323 -9.29 -2.42 6.45
CA LYS A 323 -8.71 -1.63 5.37
C LYS A 323 -8.23 -2.56 4.26
N THR A 324 -8.37 -2.13 3.03
CA THR A 324 -7.97 -2.94 1.87
C THR A 324 -7.17 -2.13 0.86
N HIS A 325 -6.37 -2.84 0.06
CA HIS A 325 -6.01 -2.35 -1.25
C HIS A 325 -7.05 -2.87 -2.25
N ASN A 326 -7.75 -1.95 -2.88
CA ASN A 326 -8.88 -2.21 -3.77
C ASN A 326 -8.65 -1.57 -5.15
N PRO A 327 -7.82 -2.17 -6.02
CA PRO A 327 -7.58 -1.62 -7.35
C PRO A 327 -8.85 -1.58 -8.21
N PHE A 328 -9.85 -2.39 -7.88
CA PHE A 328 -11.15 -2.46 -8.53
C PHE A 328 -12.25 -2.58 -7.48
N ALA A 329 -13.44 -2.08 -7.76
CA ALA A 329 -14.58 -2.17 -6.85
C ALA A 329 -14.91 -3.62 -6.46
N VAL A 330 -14.72 -4.57 -7.38
CA VAL A 330 -14.94 -6.00 -7.13
C VAL A 330 -14.13 -6.54 -5.96
N ASN A 331 -12.95 -5.98 -5.66
CA ASN A 331 -12.09 -6.45 -4.58
C ASN A 331 -12.82 -6.42 -3.23
N ASP A 332 -13.41 -5.27 -2.91
CA ASP A 332 -14.13 -5.08 -1.65
C ASP A 332 -15.48 -5.80 -1.65
N ILE A 333 -16.22 -5.76 -2.77
CA ILE A 333 -17.52 -6.44 -2.87
C ILE A 333 -17.36 -7.95 -2.71
N TYR A 334 -16.38 -8.55 -3.40
CA TYR A 334 -16.10 -9.97 -3.30
C TYR A 334 -15.63 -10.38 -1.90
N LEU A 335 -14.70 -9.61 -1.31
CA LEU A 335 -14.23 -9.85 0.05
C LEU A 335 -15.40 -9.79 1.06
N ALA A 336 -16.24 -8.77 0.96
CA ALA A 336 -17.41 -8.61 1.84
C ALA A 336 -18.39 -9.76 1.71
N GLN A 337 -18.69 -10.22 0.48
CA GLN A 337 -19.53 -11.41 0.25
C GLN A 337 -18.93 -12.65 0.90
N LYS A 338 -17.63 -12.86 0.80
CA LYS A 338 -16.93 -14.03 1.37
C LYS A 338 -16.84 -14.01 2.88
N LEU A 339 -16.68 -12.84 3.48
CA LEU A 339 -16.65 -12.65 4.93
C LEU A 339 -18.05 -12.50 5.53
N ASN A 340 -19.09 -12.41 4.71
CA ASN A 340 -20.48 -12.14 5.11
C ASN A 340 -20.61 -10.86 5.95
N ILE A 341 -20.01 -9.76 5.46
CA ILE A 341 -20.05 -8.42 6.05
C ILE A 341 -20.56 -7.39 5.05
N ASP A 342 -20.88 -6.19 5.55
CA ASP A 342 -21.22 -5.06 4.67
C ASP A 342 -19.97 -4.44 4.05
N ALA A 343 -19.94 -4.33 2.72
CA ALA A 343 -18.85 -3.67 2.00
C ALA A 343 -18.73 -2.18 2.33
N ASP A 344 -19.81 -1.52 2.73
CA ASP A 344 -19.82 -0.10 3.05
C ASP A 344 -19.01 0.23 4.32
N GLY A 345 -18.83 -0.74 5.22
CA GLY A 345 -18.01 -0.63 6.43
C GLY A 345 -16.52 -0.90 6.25
N ILE A 346 -16.07 -1.17 5.03
CA ILE A 346 -14.64 -1.31 4.71
C ILE A 346 -14.08 0.05 4.27
N ASN A 347 -12.83 0.35 4.60
CA ASN A 347 -12.10 1.52 4.10
C ASN A 347 -12.60 2.90 4.57
N ASP A 348 -13.09 3.02 5.79
CA ASP A 348 -13.39 4.34 6.35
C ASP A 348 -12.19 5.29 6.20
N TYR A 349 -12.48 6.58 5.97
CA TYR A 349 -11.52 7.64 5.65
C TYR A 349 -10.75 7.47 4.32
N GLY A 350 -11.23 6.61 3.41
CA GLY A 350 -10.72 6.53 2.04
C GLY A 350 -9.88 5.29 1.73
N CYS A 351 -9.52 5.14 0.47
CA CYS A 351 -8.79 3.99 -0.05
C CYS A 351 -8.10 4.32 -1.37
N SER A 352 -7.25 3.38 -1.83
CA SER A 352 -6.46 3.53 -3.06
C SER A 352 -7.30 3.74 -4.32
N MET A 353 -8.55 3.33 -4.35
CA MET A 353 -9.44 3.58 -5.48
C MET A 353 -9.71 5.08 -5.67
N VAL A 354 -9.63 5.89 -4.60
CA VAL A 354 -9.87 7.34 -4.62
C VAL A 354 -8.57 8.13 -4.71
N TYR A 355 -7.60 7.87 -3.81
CA TYR A 355 -6.36 8.66 -3.75
C TYR A 355 -5.24 8.12 -4.65
N GLY A 356 -5.50 7.05 -5.41
CA GLY A 356 -4.54 6.48 -6.34
C GLY A 356 -3.64 5.40 -5.75
N HIS A 357 -2.79 4.84 -6.61
CA HIS A 357 -2.02 3.65 -6.34
C HIS A 357 -0.55 3.80 -6.78
N PRO A 358 0.33 4.30 -5.91
CA PRO A 358 1.77 4.34 -6.19
C PRO A 358 2.47 2.99 -5.94
N GLN A 359 1.81 1.87 -6.11
CA GLN A 359 2.31 0.51 -5.92
C GLN A 359 2.82 0.23 -4.50
N ALA A 360 4.14 0.21 -4.27
CA ALA A 360 4.75 -0.20 -3.01
C ALA A 360 4.20 0.53 -1.76
N PRO A 361 4.01 1.87 -1.72
CA PRO A 361 3.52 2.56 -0.52
C PRO A 361 2.03 2.42 -0.25
N THR A 362 1.23 1.91 -1.18
CA THR A 362 -0.24 1.90 -1.07
C THR A 362 -0.74 1.13 0.15
N ALA A 363 -0.27 -0.09 0.34
CA ALA A 363 -0.65 -0.91 1.48
C ALA A 363 -0.19 -0.26 2.80
N GLY A 364 1.00 0.34 2.82
CA GLY A 364 1.53 1.05 4.00
C GLY A 364 0.62 2.18 4.45
N ARG A 365 0.18 3.04 3.52
CA ARG A 365 -0.76 4.12 3.82
C ARG A 365 -2.08 3.58 4.39
N SER A 366 -2.69 2.61 3.75
CA SER A 366 -3.98 2.07 4.23
C SER A 366 -3.85 1.33 5.57
N ILE A 367 -2.71 0.69 5.86
CA ILE A 367 -2.42 0.12 7.19
C ILE A 367 -2.31 1.25 8.23
N ILE A 368 -1.59 2.32 7.93
CA ILE A 368 -1.44 3.49 8.81
C ILE A 368 -2.81 4.13 9.11
N GLU A 369 -3.63 4.34 8.08
CA GLU A 369 -5.01 4.83 8.25
C GLU A 369 -5.83 3.91 9.14
N GLY A 370 -5.69 2.59 8.98
CA GLY A 370 -6.35 1.61 9.85
C GLY A 370 -5.89 1.68 11.30
N ILE A 371 -4.58 1.87 11.54
CA ILE A 371 -4.04 2.07 12.90
C ILE A 371 -4.68 3.30 13.55
N GLU A 372 -4.70 4.44 12.85
CA GLU A 372 -5.28 5.68 13.38
C GLU A 372 -6.78 5.53 13.66
N LEU A 373 -7.51 4.87 12.76
CA LEU A 373 -8.94 4.60 12.93
C LEU A 373 -9.23 3.76 14.19
N VAL A 374 -8.47 2.67 14.39
CA VAL A 374 -8.66 1.79 15.55
C VAL A 374 -8.22 2.49 16.84
N ALA A 375 -7.12 3.25 16.82
CA ALA A 375 -6.65 4.02 17.98
C ALA A 375 -7.67 5.08 18.40
N MET A 376 -8.26 5.84 17.47
CA MET A 376 -9.34 6.79 17.73
C MET A 376 -10.58 6.12 18.31
N GLY A 377 -10.86 4.87 17.92
CA GLY A 377 -11.98 4.06 18.39
C GLY A 377 -11.77 3.38 19.76
N GLY A 378 -10.65 3.65 20.45
CA GLY A 378 -10.33 3.09 21.77
C GLY A 378 -9.66 1.71 21.74
N GLY A 379 -9.08 1.33 20.60
CA GLY A 379 -8.34 0.08 20.44
C GLY A 379 -9.16 -1.06 19.83
N GLY A 380 -8.51 -2.19 19.57
CA GLY A 380 -9.09 -3.38 18.96
C GLY A 380 -8.18 -4.00 17.89
N TYR A 381 -8.76 -4.83 17.03
CA TYR A 381 -8.03 -5.44 15.92
C TYR A 381 -8.26 -4.68 14.62
N LEU A 382 -7.17 -4.45 13.89
CA LEU A 382 -7.17 -4.02 12.51
C LEU A 382 -6.93 -5.24 11.61
N LEU A 383 -7.80 -5.44 10.64
CA LEU A 383 -7.58 -6.37 9.53
C LEU A 383 -7.23 -5.57 8.28
N TRP A 384 -6.11 -5.92 7.65
CA TRP A 384 -5.78 -5.42 6.34
C TRP A 384 -5.76 -6.56 5.32
N GLY A 385 -6.24 -6.30 4.09
CA GLY A 385 -6.21 -7.26 2.99
C GLY A 385 -6.00 -6.58 1.64
N GLY A 386 -5.22 -7.19 0.76
CA GLY A 386 -5.01 -6.65 -0.58
C GLY A 386 -4.46 -7.66 -1.55
N CYS A 387 -4.84 -7.52 -2.82
CA CYS A 387 -4.29 -8.31 -3.90
C CYS A 387 -3.01 -7.69 -4.47
N ALA A 388 -2.25 -8.50 -5.18
CA ALA A 388 -1.07 -8.10 -5.94
C ALA A 388 -1.04 -8.81 -7.28
N ALA A 389 -0.37 -8.20 -8.27
CA ALA A 389 -0.18 -8.78 -9.60
C ALA A 389 0.38 -10.21 -9.51
N GLY A 390 -0.01 -11.05 -10.49
CA GLY A 390 0.28 -12.49 -10.49
C GLY A 390 -0.73 -13.33 -9.70
N ASP A 391 -1.95 -12.82 -9.51
CA ASP A 391 -3.06 -13.48 -8.80
C ASP A 391 -2.74 -13.79 -7.34
N THR A 392 -1.89 -12.96 -6.70
CA THR A 392 -1.48 -13.12 -5.30
C THR A 392 -2.20 -12.13 -4.37
N ALA A 393 -2.12 -12.37 -3.08
CA ALA A 393 -2.66 -11.47 -2.05
C ALA A 393 -1.90 -11.62 -0.73
N ALA A 394 -2.04 -10.59 0.11
CA ALA A 394 -1.61 -10.62 1.50
C ALA A 394 -2.74 -10.17 2.43
N GLY A 395 -2.72 -10.69 3.65
CA GLY A 395 -3.53 -10.27 4.79
C GLY A 395 -2.64 -9.97 5.99
N LEU A 396 -3.04 -9.04 6.83
CA LEU A 396 -2.30 -8.65 8.03
C LEU A 396 -3.29 -8.34 9.15
N VAL A 397 -2.99 -8.83 10.37
CA VAL A 397 -3.72 -8.47 11.58
C VAL A 397 -2.81 -7.74 12.53
N LEU A 398 -3.24 -6.56 12.97
CA LEU A 398 -2.62 -5.79 14.04
C LEU A 398 -3.56 -5.70 15.24
N LYS A 399 -3.00 -5.66 16.45
CA LYS A 399 -3.72 -5.36 17.68
C LYS A 399 -3.29 -3.99 18.19
N ILE A 400 -4.22 -3.10 18.42
CA ILE A 400 -4.02 -1.73 18.87
C ILE A 400 -4.75 -1.54 20.20
N GLY A 401 -4.10 -0.96 21.21
CA GLY A 401 -4.74 -0.69 22.50
C GLY A 401 -3.80 -0.73 23.67
#